data_c6283906c00e3d46b5ee4611e28885ed
#
_entry.id   c6283906c00e3d46b5ee4611e28885ed
#
_cell.length_a   1.000
_cell.length_b   1.000
_cell.length_c   1.000
_cell.angle_alpha   90.00
_cell.angle_beta   90.00
_cell.angle_gamma   90.00
#
_symmetry.space_group_name_H-M   'P 1'
#
loop_
_entity.id
_entity.type
_entity.pdbx_description
1 polymer ?
#
loop_
_entity_poly.entity_id
_entity_poly.type
_entity_poly.pdbx_seq_one_letter_code
_entity_poly.pdbx_strand_id
1 'polypeptide(L)'
;MIRNYEDKDFNIVNALGREISPTYKLSFSPVSKCFVYTDFDEVIGFVTVDVFDDRAEIIDIAVDLMHRNKKIGDDLLKRAIEVAKENGCTSISLEVKNSNKPAIKLYTNNGFKVGTIRKKYYSNGTEDAYLMVRKL
;
A
#
# COMPACT_ATOMS: atom_id res chain seq x y z
N MET A 1 8.05 -7.05 -12.59
CA MET A 1 7.98 -8.33 -11.88
C MET A 1 7.98 -8.10 -10.37
N ILE A 2 7.12 -8.80 -9.65
CA ILE A 2 7.01 -8.67 -8.18
C ILE A 2 7.80 -9.79 -7.51
N ARG A 3 8.58 -9.42 -6.50
CA ARG A 3 9.30 -10.37 -5.64
C ARG A 3 9.25 -9.92 -4.18
N ASN A 4 9.65 -10.80 -3.28
CA ASN A 4 9.78 -10.45 -1.87
C ASN A 4 10.85 -9.37 -1.68
N TYR A 5 10.61 -8.50 -0.69
CA TYR A 5 11.61 -7.54 -0.22
C TYR A 5 12.84 -8.28 0.31
N GLU A 6 14.00 -7.70 0.05
CA GLU A 6 15.28 -8.16 0.60
C GLU A 6 16.00 -6.98 1.26
N ASP A 7 16.89 -7.24 2.20
CA ASP A 7 17.57 -6.16 2.94
C ASP A 7 18.31 -5.18 2.03
N LYS A 8 18.80 -5.62 0.88
CA LYS A 8 19.41 -4.74 -0.11
C LYS A 8 18.47 -3.67 -0.66
N ASP A 9 17.17 -3.85 -0.50
CA ASP A 9 16.15 -2.93 -1.02
C ASP A 9 15.85 -1.78 -0.05
N PHE A 10 16.43 -1.79 1.14
CA PHE A 10 16.08 -0.85 2.21
C PHE A 10 16.16 0.61 1.76
N ASN A 11 17.27 1.01 1.15
CA ASN A 11 17.48 2.40 0.77
C ASN A 11 16.53 2.87 -0.33
N ILE A 12 16.30 2.04 -1.36
CA ILE A 12 15.42 2.41 -2.47
C ILE A 12 13.95 2.45 -2.03
N VAL A 13 13.53 1.52 -1.18
CA VAL A 13 12.15 1.52 -0.66
C VAL A 13 11.91 2.76 0.19
N ASN A 14 12.84 3.15 1.05
CA ASN A 14 12.73 4.39 1.81
C ASN A 14 12.67 5.63 0.90
N ALA A 15 13.47 5.64 -0.16
CA ALA A 15 13.45 6.75 -1.13
C ALA A 15 12.08 6.87 -1.83
N LEU A 16 11.51 5.74 -2.25
CA LEU A 16 10.18 5.69 -2.85
C LEU A 16 9.09 6.14 -1.86
N GLY A 17 9.18 5.71 -0.62
CA GLY A 17 8.24 6.14 0.43
C GLY A 17 8.29 7.64 0.68
N ARG A 18 9.48 8.24 0.64
CA ARG A 18 9.65 9.68 0.85
C ARG A 18 9.12 10.54 -0.30
N GLU A 19 8.89 9.97 -1.47
CA GLU A 19 8.19 10.67 -2.56
C GLU A 19 6.73 10.98 -2.19
N ILE A 20 6.14 10.19 -1.30
CA ILE A 20 4.76 10.36 -0.84
C ILE A 20 4.71 11.12 0.48
N SER A 21 5.57 10.76 1.43
CA SER A 21 5.65 11.37 2.75
C SER A 21 7.10 11.67 3.08
N PRO A 22 7.50 12.95 3.21
CA PRO A 22 8.91 13.32 3.44
C PRO A 22 9.54 12.70 4.68
N THR A 23 8.72 12.29 5.65
CA THR A 23 9.18 11.68 6.90
C THR A 23 9.09 10.16 6.90
N TYR A 24 8.78 9.56 5.75
CA TYR A 24 8.61 8.12 5.63
C TYR A 24 9.87 7.38 6.08
N LYS A 25 9.67 6.33 6.87
CA LYS A 25 10.71 5.43 7.32
C LYS A 25 10.15 4.01 7.34
N LEU A 26 10.81 3.12 6.57
CA LEU A 26 10.41 1.72 6.52
C LEU A 26 10.63 1.06 7.88
N SER A 27 9.60 0.41 8.38
CA SER A 27 9.62 -0.31 9.64
C SER A 27 8.79 -1.57 9.52
N PHE A 28 9.31 -2.68 10.03
CA PHE A 28 8.60 -3.96 10.03
C PHE A 28 8.27 -4.40 11.44
N SER A 29 7.08 -4.96 11.60
CA SER A 29 6.67 -5.74 12.76
C SER A 29 6.74 -7.23 12.39
N PRO A 30 6.57 -8.16 13.37
CA PRO A 30 6.54 -9.60 13.05
C PRO A 30 5.44 -10.02 12.07
N VAL A 31 4.38 -9.19 11.92
CA VAL A 31 3.25 -9.49 11.03
C VAL A 31 3.39 -8.82 9.66
N SER A 32 4.43 -8.04 9.45
CA SER A 32 4.64 -7.28 8.20
C SER A 32 5.20 -8.15 7.09
N LYS A 33 4.67 -7.93 5.88
CA LYS A 33 5.19 -8.52 4.64
C LYS A 33 5.41 -7.39 3.64
N CYS A 34 6.50 -7.45 2.88
CA CYS A 34 6.81 -6.41 1.90
C CYS A 34 7.19 -7.05 0.56
N PHE A 35 6.64 -6.48 -0.50
CA PHE A 35 6.93 -6.90 -1.87
C PHE A 35 7.41 -5.71 -2.68
N VAL A 36 8.33 -5.94 -3.58
CA VAL A 36 8.85 -4.92 -4.48
C VAL A 36 8.52 -5.27 -5.93
N TYR A 37 8.33 -4.23 -6.73
CA TYR A 37 8.16 -4.38 -8.17
C TYR A 37 9.47 -3.99 -8.84
N THR A 38 10.02 -4.86 -9.68
CA THR A 38 11.28 -4.61 -10.38
C THR A 38 11.07 -4.50 -11.88
N ASP A 39 11.85 -3.60 -12.49
CA ASP A 39 11.96 -3.46 -13.95
C ASP A 39 13.45 -3.46 -14.28
N PHE A 40 13.91 -4.46 -15.06
CA PHE A 40 15.35 -4.66 -15.33
C PHE A 40 16.18 -4.65 -14.04
N ASP A 41 15.75 -5.42 -13.02
CA ASP A 41 16.37 -5.53 -11.70
C ASP A 41 16.36 -4.24 -10.86
N GLU A 42 15.79 -3.15 -11.36
CA GLU A 42 15.63 -1.91 -10.61
C GLU A 42 14.29 -1.92 -9.89
N VAL A 43 14.30 -1.61 -8.57
CA VAL A 43 13.08 -1.50 -7.77
C VAL A 43 12.39 -0.16 -8.09
N ILE A 44 11.17 -0.23 -8.61
CA ILE A 44 10.39 0.94 -9.00
C ILE A 44 9.05 1.08 -8.27
N GLY A 45 8.77 0.17 -7.35
CA GLY A 45 7.58 0.23 -6.53
C GLY A 45 7.63 -0.77 -5.40
N PHE A 46 6.78 -0.58 -4.39
CA PHE A 46 6.66 -1.52 -3.28
C PHE A 46 5.30 -1.46 -2.62
N VAL A 47 4.97 -2.49 -1.88
CA VAL A 47 3.79 -2.54 -1.01
C VAL A 47 4.18 -3.23 0.29
N THR A 48 3.72 -2.67 1.42
CA THR A 48 3.81 -3.33 2.73
C THR A 48 2.40 -3.65 3.21
N VAL A 49 2.23 -4.87 3.72
CA VAL A 49 0.95 -5.35 4.23
C VAL A 49 1.21 -6.06 5.55
N ASP A 50 0.41 -5.73 6.57
CA ASP A 50 0.41 -6.43 7.84
C ASP A 50 -0.73 -7.44 7.86
N VAL A 51 -0.43 -8.65 8.33
CA VAL A 51 -1.40 -9.75 8.41
C VAL A 51 -1.64 -10.09 9.86
N PHE A 52 -2.87 -9.90 10.34
CA PHE A 52 -3.29 -10.14 11.73
C PHE A 52 -4.37 -11.21 11.75
N ASP A 53 -4.04 -12.42 12.10
CA ASP A 53 -5.04 -13.50 12.19
C ASP A 53 -5.92 -13.59 10.93
N ASP A 54 -7.15 -13.06 10.99
CA ASP A 54 -8.13 -13.13 9.92
C ASP A 54 -8.30 -11.84 9.11
N ARG A 55 -7.44 -10.83 9.35
CA ARG A 55 -7.51 -9.54 8.63
C ARG A 55 -6.13 -9.04 8.26
N ALA A 56 -6.09 -8.24 7.21
CA ALA A 56 -4.87 -7.63 6.72
C ALA A 56 -5.04 -6.12 6.57
N GLU A 57 -3.95 -5.39 6.63
CA GLU A 57 -3.94 -3.94 6.43
C GLU A 57 -2.79 -3.56 5.51
N ILE A 58 -3.08 -2.82 4.44
CA ILE A 58 -2.05 -2.24 3.60
C ILE A 58 -1.51 -1.01 4.33
N ILE A 59 -0.22 -1.04 4.67
CA ILE A 59 0.43 0.05 5.39
C ILE A 59 0.94 1.10 4.43
N ASP A 60 1.63 0.68 3.37
CA ASP A 60 2.16 1.59 2.35
C ASP A 60 2.12 0.93 0.98
N ILE A 61 1.91 1.75 -0.04
CA ILE A 61 2.06 1.36 -1.44
C ILE A 61 2.57 2.57 -2.20
N ALA A 62 3.65 2.39 -2.95
CA ALA A 62 4.27 3.48 -3.69
C ALA A 62 4.87 3.00 -5.00
N VAL A 63 4.78 3.85 -6.02
CA VAL A 63 5.38 3.63 -7.34
C VAL A 63 6.20 4.87 -7.70
N ASP A 64 7.40 4.64 -8.23
CA ASP A 64 8.26 5.71 -8.71
C ASP A 64 7.50 6.64 -9.67
N LEU A 65 7.69 7.95 -9.52
CA LEU A 65 6.99 8.97 -10.31
C LEU A 65 7.12 8.76 -11.82
N MET A 66 8.28 8.31 -12.27
CA MET A 66 8.56 8.10 -13.69
C MET A 66 7.88 6.85 -14.26
N HIS A 67 7.35 5.99 -13.39
CA HIS A 67 6.75 4.70 -13.78
C HIS A 67 5.27 4.60 -13.47
N ARG A 68 4.62 5.72 -13.14
CA ARG A 68 3.17 5.74 -12.86
C ARG A 68 2.37 5.57 -14.14
N ASN A 69 1.10 5.17 -14.00
CA ASN A 69 0.16 4.90 -15.08
C ASN A 69 0.53 3.69 -15.96
N LYS A 70 1.35 2.77 -15.42
CA LYS A 70 1.71 1.51 -16.07
C LYS A 70 1.13 0.30 -15.35
N LYS A 71 0.10 0.50 -14.52
CA LYS A 71 -0.57 -0.54 -13.73
C LYS A 71 0.32 -1.24 -12.69
N ILE A 72 1.45 -0.64 -12.34
CA ILE A 72 2.36 -1.21 -11.33
C ILE A 72 1.71 -1.20 -9.95
N GLY A 73 1.06 -0.09 -9.57
CA GLY A 73 0.31 0.00 -8.32
C GLY A 73 -0.82 -1.02 -8.24
N ASP A 74 -1.50 -1.25 -9.37
CA ASP A 74 -2.56 -2.25 -9.47
C ASP A 74 -2.01 -3.66 -9.21
N ASP A 75 -0.87 -3.99 -9.81
CA ASP A 75 -0.22 -5.29 -9.63
C ASP A 75 0.25 -5.49 -8.18
N LEU A 76 0.84 -4.45 -7.57
CA LEU A 76 1.27 -4.50 -6.17
C LEU A 76 0.08 -4.68 -5.23
N LEU A 77 -1.01 -3.97 -5.47
CA LEU A 77 -2.23 -4.09 -4.68
C LEU A 77 -2.82 -5.51 -4.79
N LYS A 78 -2.87 -6.06 -5.99
CA LYS A 78 -3.34 -7.42 -6.22
C LYS A 78 -2.47 -8.45 -5.50
N ARG A 79 -1.17 -8.24 -5.45
CA ARG A 79 -0.26 -9.13 -4.69
C ARG A 79 -0.56 -9.08 -3.19
N ALA A 80 -0.80 -7.91 -2.64
CA ALA A 80 -1.17 -7.76 -1.23
C ALA A 80 -2.49 -8.49 -0.92
N ILE A 81 -3.48 -8.35 -1.80
CA ILE A 81 -4.76 -9.04 -1.67
C ILE A 81 -4.57 -10.56 -1.72
N GLU A 82 -3.76 -11.05 -2.64
CA GLU A 82 -3.45 -12.47 -2.79
C GLU A 82 -2.81 -13.04 -1.53
N VAL A 83 -1.83 -12.31 -0.97
CA VAL A 83 -1.17 -12.71 0.28
C VAL A 83 -2.15 -12.79 1.43
N ALA A 84 -3.05 -11.81 1.54
CA ALA A 84 -4.10 -11.82 2.57
C ALA A 84 -4.99 -13.07 2.43
N LYS A 85 -5.40 -13.40 1.23
CA LYS A 85 -6.20 -14.60 0.96
C LYS A 85 -5.44 -15.88 1.31
N GLU A 86 -4.17 -15.97 0.93
CA GLU A 86 -3.31 -17.12 1.22
C GLU A 86 -3.14 -17.34 2.73
N ASN A 87 -3.23 -16.28 3.52
CA ASN A 87 -3.11 -16.35 4.97
C ASN A 87 -4.46 -16.49 5.69
N GLY A 88 -5.53 -16.77 4.95
CA GLY A 88 -6.85 -17.00 5.54
C GLY A 88 -7.56 -15.74 6.01
N CYS A 89 -7.15 -14.57 5.58
CA CYS A 89 -7.81 -13.32 5.96
C CYS A 89 -9.19 -13.21 5.33
N THR A 90 -10.13 -12.65 6.09
CA THR A 90 -11.51 -12.42 5.64
C THR A 90 -11.73 -10.99 5.16
N SER A 91 -10.79 -10.09 5.45
CA SER A 91 -10.84 -8.69 5.00
C SER A 91 -9.45 -8.09 4.89
N ILE A 92 -9.35 -7.06 4.06
CA ILE A 92 -8.15 -6.24 3.92
C ILE A 92 -8.58 -4.77 3.90
N SER A 93 -7.85 -3.91 4.63
CA SER A 93 -8.17 -2.51 4.79
C SER A 93 -6.96 -1.61 4.51
N LEU A 94 -7.23 -0.32 4.34
CA LEU A 94 -6.21 0.72 4.18
C LEU A 94 -6.78 2.07 4.55
N GLU A 95 -5.90 3.05 4.81
CA GLU A 95 -6.29 4.44 4.98
C GLU A 95 -5.74 5.29 3.82
N VAL A 96 -6.53 6.25 3.38
CA VAL A 96 -6.16 7.15 2.28
C VAL A 96 -6.75 8.53 2.52
N LYS A 97 -6.00 9.58 2.15
CA LYS A 97 -6.50 10.96 2.18
C LYS A 97 -7.65 11.12 1.18
N ASN A 98 -8.70 11.84 1.58
CA ASN A 98 -9.85 12.07 0.70
C ASN A 98 -9.49 12.83 -0.59
N SER A 99 -8.40 13.60 -0.58
CA SER A 99 -7.93 14.33 -1.76
C SER A 99 -7.16 13.47 -2.75
N ASN A 100 -6.70 12.27 -2.33
CA ASN A 100 -5.92 11.39 -3.19
C ASN A 100 -6.83 10.59 -4.13
N LYS A 101 -7.39 11.28 -5.13
CA LYS A 101 -8.36 10.69 -6.06
C LYS A 101 -7.81 9.53 -6.89
N PRO A 102 -6.57 9.59 -7.42
CA PRO A 102 -6.01 8.45 -8.15
C PRO A 102 -5.91 7.19 -7.30
N ALA A 103 -5.48 7.32 -6.03
CA ALA A 103 -5.38 6.18 -5.13
C ALA A 103 -6.77 5.60 -4.80
N ILE A 104 -7.74 6.46 -4.51
CA ILE A 104 -9.11 6.03 -4.24
C ILE A 104 -9.69 5.26 -5.43
N LYS A 105 -9.43 5.74 -6.64
CA LYS A 105 -9.88 5.05 -7.86
C LYS A 105 -9.23 3.68 -7.98
N LEU A 106 -7.91 3.58 -7.74
CA LEU A 106 -7.18 2.33 -7.75
C LEU A 106 -7.81 1.32 -6.78
N TYR A 107 -8.05 1.74 -5.55
CA TYR A 107 -8.62 0.88 -4.51
C TYR A 107 -10.06 0.48 -4.85
N THR A 108 -10.87 1.43 -5.29
CA THR A 108 -12.26 1.15 -5.69
C THR A 108 -12.31 0.14 -6.84
N ASN A 109 -11.43 0.28 -7.83
CA ASN A 109 -11.35 -0.64 -8.95
C ASN A 109 -10.92 -2.05 -8.53
N ASN A 110 -10.34 -2.18 -7.35
CA ASN A 110 -9.94 -3.48 -6.77
C ASN A 110 -10.87 -3.94 -5.65
N GLY A 111 -12.09 -3.42 -5.60
CA GLY A 111 -13.14 -3.92 -4.71
C GLY A 111 -13.16 -3.33 -3.31
N PHE A 112 -12.35 -2.31 -3.04
CA PHE A 112 -12.39 -1.61 -1.76
C PHE A 112 -13.56 -0.62 -1.73
N LYS A 113 -14.15 -0.46 -0.55
CA LYS A 113 -15.23 0.50 -0.30
C LYS A 113 -14.92 1.30 0.94
N VAL A 114 -15.40 2.55 0.97
CA VAL A 114 -15.26 3.39 2.17
C VAL A 114 -16.10 2.79 3.29
N GLY A 115 -15.46 2.40 4.38
CA GLY A 115 -16.13 1.87 5.57
C GLY A 115 -16.30 2.93 6.65
N THR A 116 -15.28 3.78 6.86
CA THR A 116 -15.29 4.81 7.89
C THR A 116 -14.57 6.06 7.37
N ILE A 117 -15.02 7.22 7.80
CA ILE A 117 -14.39 8.50 7.50
C ILE A 117 -13.90 9.08 8.82
N ARG A 118 -12.58 9.33 8.91
CA ARG A 118 -11.97 10.03 10.04
C ARG A 118 -11.84 11.49 9.65
N LYS A 119 -12.68 12.34 10.22
CA LYS A 119 -12.74 13.75 9.89
C LYS A 119 -11.46 14.49 10.29
N LYS A 120 -10.90 15.29 9.36
CA LYS A 120 -9.78 16.18 9.61
C LYS A 120 -8.56 15.48 10.22
N TYR A 121 -8.29 14.25 9.75
CA TYR A 121 -7.24 13.40 10.31
C TYR A 121 -5.84 13.77 9.79
N TYR A 122 -5.74 14.14 8.51
CA TYR A 122 -4.47 14.48 7.84
C TYR A 122 -4.25 15.99 7.76
N SER A 123 -3.00 16.39 7.45
CA SER A 123 -2.63 17.76 7.14
C SER A 123 -3.01 18.75 8.25
N ASN A 124 -2.65 18.40 9.50
CA ASN A 124 -2.95 19.20 10.69
C ASN A 124 -4.45 19.49 10.85
N GLY A 125 -5.28 18.52 10.53
CA GLY A 125 -6.72 18.63 10.70
C GLY A 125 -7.45 19.29 9.54
N THR A 126 -6.83 19.37 8.35
CA THR A 126 -7.46 19.96 7.16
C THR A 126 -8.04 18.94 6.20
N GLU A 127 -7.65 17.67 6.30
CA GLU A 127 -8.12 16.61 5.40
C GLU A 127 -8.69 15.42 6.15
N ASP A 128 -9.75 14.83 5.59
CA ASP A 128 -10.33 13.60 6.09
C ASP A 128 -9.50 12.39 5.65
N ALA A 129 -9.52 11.33 6.46
CA ALA A 129 -9.01 10.02 6.11
C ALA A 129 -10.18 9.08 5.82
N TYR A 130 -10.09 8.36 4.71
CA TYR A 130 -11.02 7.29 4.41
C TYR A 130 -10.39 5.96 4.82
N LEU A 131 -11.08 5.21 5.67
CA LEU A 131 -10.77 3.81 5.90
C LEU A 131 -11.52 3.01 4.85
N MET A 132 -10.80 2.39 3.93
CA MET A 132 -11.40 1.57 2.88
C MET A 132 -11.19 0.10 3.19
N VAL A 133 -12.18 -0.71 2.91
CA VAL A 133 -12.19 -2.14 3.26
C VAL A 133 -12.66 -2.95 2.07
N ARG A 134 -12.02 -4.09 1.86
CA ARG A 134 -12.46 -5.14 0.94
C ARG A 134 -12.67 -6.44 1.71
N LYS A 135 -13.84 -7.05 1.56
CA LYS A 135 -14.08 -8.41 2.05
C LYS A 135 -13.43 -9.43 1.11
N LEU A 136 -12.84 -10.44 1.68
CA LEU A 136 -12.14 -11.48 0.92
C LEU A 136 -12.89 -12.81 0.90
#